data_e8bd9a68eef4ec601457e41a55bb2d23
#
_entry.id   e8bd9a68eef4ec601457e41a55bb2d23
#
_cell.length_a   1.000
_cell.length_b   1.000
_cell.length_c   1.000
_cell.angle_alpha   90.00
_cell.angle_beta   90.00
_cell.angle_gamma   90.00
#
_symmetry.space_group_name_H-M   'P 1'
#
loop_
_entity.id
_entity.type
_entity.pdbx_description
1 polymer ?
#
loop_
_entity_poly.entity_id
_entity_poly.type
_entity_poly.pdbx_seq_one_letter_code
_entity_poly.pdbx_strand_id
1 'polypeptide(L)'
;MRAIAEPEIRRAIIRYAIYHTPDVGLVIIDGIRDLMHDINRSTEATKLVGDLMQWTGEQNIHIQTVLHLNKGDDNARGHIGTELNNKAESVLLIARDNADADRSIVSPTIIRSKAFQPFAFKLSEDEGIYLPKLDSDYTVLHPQVVAYQELTYEERSKALREVFGQDTELGYGDLLVRLSSAYSAESGHTYRQTKLKELLRFLLRKGMIIKEGRGRYRGNSDQHH
;
A
#
# COMPACT_ATOMS: atom_id res chain seq x y z
N MET A 1 5.04 21.25 20.52
CA MET A 1 5.32 19.80 20.44
C MET A 1 6.75 19.49 19.98
N ARG A 2 7.32 20.15 18.95
CA ARG A 2 8.70 19.84 18.45
C ARG A 2 9.82 20.03 19.50
N ALA A 3 9.66 20.94 20.46
CA ALA A 3 10.64 21.16 21.53
C ALA A 3 10.64 20.07 22.63
N ILE A 4 9.68 19.15 22.63
CA ILE A 4 9.57 18.09 23.62
C ILE A 4 10.20 16.84 23.02
N ALA A 5 11.27 16.32 23.63
CA ALA A 5 11.97 15.16 23.11
C ALA A 5 11.26 13.84 23.42
N GLU A 6 10.68 13.73 24.63
CA GLU A 6 10.13 12.50 25.18
C GLU A 6 8.76 12.15 24.58
N PRO A 7 8.61 10.99 23.90
CA PRO A 7 7.34 10.56 23.30
C PRO A 7 6.20 10.43 24.31
N GLU A 8 6.47 9.96 25.52
CA GLU A 8 5.49 9.84 26.60
C GLU A 8 4.89 11.18 26.99
N ILE A 9 5.71 12.23 27.07
CA ILE A 9 5.24 13.58 27.37
C ILE A 9 4.38 14.11 26.23
N ARG A 10 4.77 13.87 24.99
CA ARG A 10 3.95 14.23 23.81
C ARG A 10 2.58 13.56 23.87
N ARG A 11 2.53 12.25 24.15
CA ARG A 11 1.26 11.50 24.32
C ARG A 11 0.42 12.06 25.45
N ALA A 12 1.04 12.35 26.59
CA ALA A 12 0.33 12.93 27.73
C ALA A 12 -0.29 14.29 27.40
N ILE A 13 0.41 15.15 26.65
CA ILE A 13 -0.10 16.45 26.20
C ILE A 13 -1.27 16.28 25.24
N ILE A 14 -1.16 15.38 24.25
CA ILE A 14 -2.25 15.10 23.30
C ILE A 14 -3.47 14.61 24.07
N ARG A 15 -3.29 13.63 24.95
CA ARG A 15 -4.37 13.12 25.80
C ARG A 15 -5.01 14.23 26.59
N TYR A 16 -4.20 15.04 27.30
CA TYR A 16 -4.71 16.15 28.07
C TYR A 16 -5.53 17.12 27.22
N ALA A 17 -5.03 17.49 26.03
CA ALA A 17 -5.74 18.39 25.14
C ALA A 17 -7.08 17.80 24.70
N ILE A 18 -7.12 16.50 24.30
CA ILE A 18 -8.34 15.81 23.90
C ILE A 18 -9.39 15.82 25.01
N TYR A 19 -8.98 15.56 26.25
CA TYR A 19 -9.93 15.44 27.40
C TYR A 19 -10.36 16.76 28.01
N HIS A 20 -9.64 17.86 27.74
CA HIS A 20 -9.90 19.17 28.37
C HIS A 20 -10.28 20.27 27.37
N THR A 21 -10.32 20.00 26.10
CA THR A 21 -10.82 20.93 25.09
C THR A 21 -12.27 20.58 24.78
N PRO A 22 -13.22 21.50 24.96
CA PRO A 22 -14.62 21.24 24.64
C PRO A 22 -14.81 21.08 23.13
N ASP A 23 -15.80 20.29 22.73
CA ASP A 23 -16.30 20.14 21.36
C ASP A 23 -15.25 19.72 20.32
N VAL A 24 -14.22 18.96 20.73
CA VAL A 24 -13.27 18.35 19.79
C VAL A 24 -13.96 17.24 19.04
N GLY A 25 -14.02 17.34 17.70
CA GLY A 25 -14.54 16.29 16.83
C GLY A 25 -13.45 15.61 15.99
N LEU A 26 -12.33 16.31 15.73
CA LEU A 26 -11.22 15.83 14.91
C LEU A 26 -9.88 16.16 15.54
N VAL A 27 -9.00 15.16 15.59
CA VAL A 27 -7.59 15.32 16.00
C VAL A 27 -6.69 14.84 14.86
N ILE A 28 -5.74 15.67 14.45
CA ILE A 28 -4.74 15.31 13.43
C ILE A 28 -3.37 15.17 14.08
N ILE A 29 -2.76 13.99 13.94
CA ILE A 29 -1.42 13.68 14.45
C ILE A 29 -0.45 13.50 13.28
N ASP A 30 0.30 14.56 13.01
CA ASP A 30 1.35 14.58 11.97
C ASP A 30 2.72 14.73 12.66
N GLY A 31 3.55 13.69 12.76
CA GLY A 31 3.46 12.30 12.34
C GLY A 31 3.43 11.40 13.58
N ILE A 32 2.68 10.35 13.48
CA ILE A 32 2.47 9.39 14.57
C ILE A 32 3.78 8.78 15.11
N ARG A 33 4.81 8.67 14.27
CA ARG A 33 6.14 8.20 14.65
C ARG A 33 6.73 8.95 15.85
N ASP A 34 6.46 10.23 15.94
CA ASP A 34 7.05 11.10 16.98
C ASP A 34 6.49 10.84 18.39
N LEU A 35 5.50 9.94 18.46
CA LEU A 35 4.92 9.46 19.72
C LEU A 35 5.55 8.15 20.19
N MET A 36 6.65 7.69 19.55
CA MET A 36 7.34 6.45 19.87
C MET A 36 8.85 6.66 19.90
N HIS A 37 9.54 5.90 20.75
CA HIS A 37 11.01 5.83 20.71
C HIS A 37 11.50 5.01 19.53
N ASP A 38 10.89 3.83 19.31
CA ASP A 38 11.27 2.93 18.23
C ASP A 38 10.04 2.38 17.51
N ILE A 39 9.91 2.76 16.24
CA ILE A 39 8.80 2.33 15.35
C ILE A 39 8.77 0.82 15.09
N ASN A 40 9.87 0.12 15.35
CA ASN A 40 10.00 -1.33 15.16
C ASN A 40 9.71 -2.12 16.46
N ARG A 41 9.43 -1.45 17.56
CA ARG A 41 9.07 -2.10 18.81
C ARG A 41 7.56 -2.40 18.83
N SER A 42 7.22 -3.68 18.64
CA SER A 42 5.80 -4.12 18.53
C SER A 42 4.98 -3.79 19.77
N THR A 43 5.52 -3.96 20.98
CA THR A 43 4.84 -3.65 22.24
C THR A 43 4.48 -2.17 22.39
N GLU A 44 5.36 -1.28 21.94
CA GLU A 44 5.13 0.17 21.96
C GLU A 44 4.09 0.56 20.90
N ALA A 45 4.16 -0.03 19.71
CA ALA A 45 3.18 0.17 18.65
C ALA A 45 1.77 -0.25 19.08
N THR A 46 1.62 -1.47 19.62
CA THR A 46 0.34 -1.97 20.13
C THR A 46 -0.23 -1.09 21.23
N LYS A 47 0.62 -0.61 22.16
CA LYS A 47 0.18 0.29 23.23
C LYS A 47 -0.32 1.62 22.67
N LEU A 48 0.45 2.24 21.76
CA LEU A 48 0.07 3.53 21.17
C LEU A 48 -1.25 3.43 20.39
N VAL A 49 -1.42 2.39 19.58
CA VAL A 49 -2.66 2.19 18.84
C VAL A 49 -3.83 1.90 19.78
N GLY A 50 -3.59 1.18 20.88
CA GLY A 50 -4.57 0.99 21.95
C GLY A 50 -5.00 2.31 22.60
N ASP A 51 -4.04 3.21 22.91
CA ASP A 51 -4.32 4.55 23.44
C ASP A 51 -5.18 5.38 22.47
N LEU A 52 -4.86 5.36 21.16
CA LEU A 52 -5.65 6.07 20.14
C LEU A 52 -7.09 5.53 20.06
N MET A 53 -7.26 4.20 20.07
CA MET A 53 -8.59 3.58 20.07
C MET A 53 -9.40 3.96 21.32
N GLN A 54 -8.76 3.97 22.49
CA GLN A 54 -9.38 4.37 23.73
C GLN A 54 -9.86 5.83 23.66
N TRP A 55 -9.00 6.76 23.24
CA TRP A 55 -9.35 8.19 23.13
C TRP A 55 -10.49 8.42 22.15
N THR A 56 -10.46 7.71 21.00
CA THR A 56 -11.52 7.77 19.99
C THR A 56 -12.86 7.32 20.57
N GLY A 57 -12.90 6.21 21.30
CA GLY A 57 -14.13 5.67 21.88
C GLY A 57 -14.65 6.49 23.06
N GLU A 58 -13.76 6.92 23.98
CA GLU A 58 -14.17 7.65 25.19
C GLU A 58 -14.64 9.07 24.89
N GLN A 59 -14.04 9.74 23.91
CA GLN A 59 -14.34 11.13 23.56
C GLN A 59 -15.24 11.29 22.33
N ASN A 60 -15.59 10.18 21.67
CA ASN A 60 -16.39 10.19 20.45
C ASN A 60 -15.81 11.13 19.38
N ILE A 61 -14.51 11.03 19.15
CA ILE A 61 -13.74 11.85 18.20
C ILE A 61 -13.21 11.02 17.03
N HIS A 62 -12.88 11.69 15.94
CA HIS A 62 -12.07 11.09 14.88
C HIS A 62 -10.59 11.46 15.07
N ILE A 63 -9.69 10.47 15.00
CA ILE A 63 -8.24 10.70 15.02
C ILE A 63 -7.67 10.31 13.67
N GLN A 64 -7.08 11.29 12.98
CA GLN A 64 -6.32 11.07 11.74
C GLN A 64 -4.83 11.08 12.04
N THR A 65 -4.11 10.04 11.62
CA THR A 65 -2.66 9.96 11.78
C THR A 65 -1.95 10.01 10.43
N VAL A 66 -0.76 10.59 10.40
CA VAL A 66 0.12 10.61 9.23
C VAL A 66 1.34 9.75 9.50
N LEU A 67 1.65 8.84 8.59
CA LEU A 67 2.83 7.99 8.64
C LEU A 67 3.48 7.89 7.27
N HIS A 68 4.79 8.11 7.21
CA HIS A 68 5.54 7.94 5.97
C HIS A 68 5.70 6.48 5.60
N LEU A 69 5.72 6.21 4.29
CA LEU A 69 6.03 4.89 3.76
C LEU A 69 7.52 4.55 3.93
N ASN A 70 7.83 3.27 3.81
CA ASN A 70 9.21 2.83 3.67
C ASN A 70 9.82 3.36 2.35
N LYS A 71 11.12 3.61 2.36
CA LYS A 71 11.83 3.89 1.11
C LYS A 71 11.92 2.59 0.30
N GLY A 72 11.27 2.56 -0.87
CA GLY A 72 11.34 1.46 -1.83
C GLY A 72 10.20 0.45 -1.80
N ASP A 73 9.23 0.59 -0.91
CA ASP A 73 7.97 -0.15 -0.96
C ASP A 73 6.79 0.72 -0.49
N ASP A 74 5.56 0.32 -0.82
CA ASP A 74 4.35 1.06 -0.44
C ASP A 74 3.80 0.63 0.93
N ASN A 75 4.61 -0.08 1.73
CA ASN A 75 4.18 -0.48 3.06
C ASN A 75 4.39 0.65 4.07
N ALA A 76 3.44 0.79 4.95
CA ALA A 76 3.56 1.69 6.09
C ALA A 76 4.76 1.30 6.96
N ARG A 77 5.53 2.30 7.39
CA ARG A 77 6.83 2.10 8.01
C ARG A 77 6.75 1.49 9.41
N GLY A 78 7.52 0.42 9.64
CA GLY A 78 7.72 -0.19 10.95
C GLY A 78 6.52 -0.99 11.48
N HIS A 79 6.64 -1.51 12.70
CA HIS A 79 5.53 -2.22 13.37
C HIS A 79 4.32 -1.33 13.60
N ILE A 80 4.50 -0.04 13.82
CA ILE A 80 3.40 0.91 13.96
C ILE A 80 2.53 0.95 12.71
N GLY A 81 3.13 0.90 11.50
CA GLY A 81 2.37 0.83 10.26
C GLY A 81 1.50 -0.42 10.16
N THR A 82 2.01 -1.57 10.57
CA THR A 82 1.26 -2.82 10.62
C THR A 82 0.08 -2.72 11.60
N GLU A 83 0.31 -2.22 12.82
CA GLU A 83 -0.74 -2.08 13.84
C GLU A 83 -1.83 -1.08 13.42
N LEU A 84 -1.45 0.06 12.82
CA LEU A 84 -2.42 1.02 12.28
C LEU A 84 -3.25 0.40 11.16
N ASN A 85 -2.65 -0.30 10.20
CA ASN A 85 -3.37 -0.99 9.14
C ASN A 85 -4.36 -2.04 9.66
N ASN A 86 -4.02 -2.71 10.77
CA ASN A 86 -4.90 -3.71 11.39
C ASN A 86 -6.10 -3.10 12.12
N LYS A 87 -6.01 -1.85 12.58
CA LYS A 87 -7.00 -1.23 13.47
C LYS A 87 -7.73 -0.03 12.86
N ALA A 88 -7.11 0.67 11.90
CA ALA A 88 -7.73 1.83 11.26
C ALA A 88 -9.00 1.45 10.50
N GLU A 89 -9.98 2.33 10.50
CA GLU A 89 -11.21 2.24 9.70
C GLU A 89 -10.89 2.47 8.21
N SER A 90 -10.02 3.43 7.95
CA SER A 90 -9.60 3.79 6.60
C SER A 90 -8.10 4.08 6.56
N VAL A 91 -7.42 3.58 5.54
CA VAL A 91 -6.03 3.89 5.22
C VAL A 91 -5.97 4.42 3.81
N LEU A 92 -5.46 5.63 3.66
CA LEU A 92 -5.30 6.32 2.39
C LEU A 92 -3.82 6.43 2.05
N LEU A 93 -3.49 6.17 0.81
CA LEU A 93 -2.18 6.45 0.24
C LEU A 93 -2.24 7.79 -0.49
N ILE A 94 -1.33 8.70 -0.16
CA ILE A 94 -1.13 9.94 -0.91
C ILE A 94 0.23 9.87 -1.57
N ALA A 95 0.23 9.90 -2.89
CA ALA A 95 1.45 9.83 -3.70
C ALA A 95 1.47 10.97 -4.71
N ARG A 96 2.69 11.42 -5.07
CA ARG A 96 2.86 12.36 -6.17
C ARG A 96 2.65 11.63 -7.50
N ASP A 97 1.98 12.27 -8.45
CA ASP A 97 1.84 11.74 -9.80
C ASP A 97 3.19 11.74 -10.53
N ASN A 98 3.50 10.65 -11.22
CA ASN A 98 4.73 10.54 -12.01
C ASN A 98 4.66 11.36 -13.31
N ALA A 99 3.46 11.61 -13.84
CA ALA A 99 3.25 12.37 -15.07
C ALA A 99 3.11 13.88 -14.83
N ASP A 100 2.74 14.28 -13.61
CA ASP A 100 2.52 15.68 -13.25
C ASP A 100 2.98 15.92 -11.80
N ALA A 101 4.12 16.56 -11.65
CA ALA A 101 4.76 16.77 -10.35
C ALA A 101 3.94 17.66 -9.38
N ASP A 102 3.01 18.46 -9.89
CA ASP A 102 2.14 19.31 -9.08
C ASP A 102 0.86 18.60 -8.62
N ARG A 103 0.62 17.39 -9.17
CA ARG A 103 -0.52 16.56 -8.82
C ARG A 103 -0.21 15.59 -7.70
N SER A 104 -1.10 15.52 -6.72
CA SER A 104 -1.11 14.48 -5.68
C SER A 104 -2.32 13.59 -5.87
N ILE A 105 -2.10 12.27 -5.85
CA ILE A 105 -3.13 11.26 -6.01
C ILE A 105 -3.46 10.66 -4.65
N VAL A 106 -4.74 10.59 -4.31
CA VAL A 106 -5.28 9.94 -3.11
C VAL A 106 -5.93 8.63 -3.51
N SER A 107 -5.40 7.53 -2.98
CA SER A 107 -5.90 6.18 -3.26
C SER A 107 -6.34 5.48 -1.98
N PRO A 108 -7.51 4.79 -1.98
CA PRO A 108 -7.91 3.94 -0.87
C PRO A 108 -7.02 2.69 -0.82
N THR A 109 -6.39 2.44 0.33
CA THR A 109 -5.57 1.23 0.56
C THR A 109 -6.34 0.20 1.39
N ILE A 110 -6.93 0.64 2.48
CA ILE A 110 -7.82 -0.15 3.34
C ILE A 110 -9.04 0.69 3.62
N ILE A 111 -10.21 0.18 3.31
CA ILE A 111 -11.49 0.82 3.63
C ILE A 111 -12.41 -0.27 4.17
N ARG A 112 -12.85 -0.16 5.42
CA ARG A 112 -13.75 -1.13 6.05
C ARG A 112 -15.20 -0.96 5.63
N SER A 113 -15.57 0.25 5.17
CA SER A 113 -16.87 0.56 4.60
C SER A 113 -16.83 0.57 3.07
N LYS A 114 -17.66 1.39 2.41
CA LYS A 114 -17.69 1.51 0.96
C LYS A 114 -16.45 2.23 0.44
N ALA A 115 -15.65 1.55 -0.38
CA ALA A 115 -14.49 2.13 -1.04
C ALA A 115 -14.92 3.23 -2.03
N PHE A 116 -14.06 4.24 -2.19
CA PHE A 116 -14.20 5.29 -3.18
C PHE A 116 -13.14 5.14 -4.29
N GLN A 117 -13.38 5.78 -5.43
CA GLN A 117 -12.39 5.80 -6.52
C GLN A 117 -11.24 6.75 -6.16
N PRO A 118 -10.00 6.44 -6.56
CA PRO A 118 -8.89 7.37 -6.42
C PRO A 118 -9.25 8.74 -7.02
N PHE A 119 -8.76 9.79 -6.39
CA PHE A 119 -8.91 11.16 -6.89
C PHE A 119 -7.59 11.91 -6.75
N ALA A 120 -7.46 13.03 -7.43
CA ALA A 120 -6.27 13.84 -7.37
C ALA A 120 -6.59 15.29 -6.97
N PHE A 121 -5.59 15.95 -6.44
CA PHE A 121 -5.63 17.38 -6.16
C PHE A 121 -4.31 18.05 -6.55
N LYS A 122 -4.39 19.34 -6.82
CA LYS A 122 -3.25 20.24 -7.02
C LYS A 122 -3.30 21.36 -5.99
N LEU A 123 -2.14 21.86 -5.62
CA LEU A 123 -2.07 23.11 -4.85
C LEU A 123 -2.30 24.27 -5.81
N SER A 124 -3.29 25.09 -5.54
CA SER A 124 -3.49 26.35 -6.26
C SER A 124 -3.32 27.52 -5.30
N GLU A 125 -2.65 28.55 -5.77
CA GLU A 125 -2.51 29.80 -5.04
C GLU A 125 -3.80 30.61 -5.16
N ASP A 126 -4.29 31.08 -4.03
CA ASP A 126 -5.44 31.95 -3.92
C ASP A 126 -5.12 33.01 -2.86
N GLU A 127 -5.03 34.27 -3.26
CA GLU A 127 -4.66 35.40 -2.39
C GLU A 127 -3.37 35.19 -1.56
N GLY A 128 -2.35 34.51 -2.14
CA GLY A 128 -1.10 34.18 -1.45
C GLY A 128 -1.16 32.97 -0.51
N ILE A 129 -2.28 32.24 -0.50
CA ILE A 129 -2.46 30.99 0.25
C ILE A 129 -2.53 29.83 -0.71
N TYR A 130 -1.73 28.79 -0.47
CA TYR A 130 -1.78 27.56 -1.25
C TYR A 130 -2.83 26.61 -0.64
N LEU A 131 -3.90 26.38 -1.40
CA LEU A 131 -4.98 25.47 -1.00
C LEU A 131 -5.06 24.27 -1.95
N PRO A 132 -5.34 23.06 -1.44
CA PRO A 132 -5.59 21.92 -2.28
C PRO A 132 -6.93 22.08 -3.00
N LYS A 133 -6.90 22.03 -4.33
CA LYS A 133 -8.10 22.00 -5.18
C LYS A 133 -8.20 20.66 -5.88
N LEU A 134 -9.41 20.09 -5.92
CA LEU A 134 -9.68 18.86 -6.64
C LEU A 134 -9.28 19.04 -8.12
N ASP A 135 -8.48 18.11 -8.64
CA ASP A 135 -8.13 18.09 -10.06
C ASP A 135 -9.21 17.32 -10.82
N SER A 136 -10.16 18.07 -11.40
CA SER A 136 -11.26 17.51 -12.20
C SER A 136 -10.81 16.83 -13.48
N ASP A 137 -9.62 17.21 -13.97
CA ASP A 137 -9.03 16.64 -15.18
C ASP A 137 -8.30 15.31 -14.91
N TYR A 138 -8.13 14.98 -13.61
CA TYR A 138 -7.65 13.67 -13.22
C TYR A 138 -8.72 12.62 -13.54
N THR A 139 -8.58 12.06 -14.70
CA THR A 139 -9.25 10.80 -14.98
C THR A 139 -8.40 9.72 -14.34
N VAL A 140 -9.01 8.91 -13.46
CA VAL A 140 -8.41 7.64 -13.11
C VAL A 140 -8.23 6.91 -14.44
N LEU A 141 -7.09 7.15 -15.10
CA LEU A 141 -6.63 6.25 -16.12
C LEU A 141 -6.39 4.94 -15.36
N HIS A 142 -7.47 4.18 -15.18
CA HIS A 142 -7.29 2.77 -15.10
C HIS A 142 -6.75 2.36 -16.49
N PRO A 143 -5.46 2.09 -16.65
CA PRO A 143 -5.18 0.85 -17.27
C PRO A 143 -5.99 -0.08 -16.37
N GLN A 144 -6.92 -0.81 -16.91
CA GLN A 144 -7.50 -1.92 -16.16
C GLN A 144 -6.29 -2.70 -15.70
N VAL A 145 -5.90 -2.48 -14.42
CA VAL A 145 -4.81 -3.23 -13.83
C VAL A 145 -5.41 -4.59 -13.62
N VAL A 146 -5.38 -5.35 -14.70
CA VAL A 146 -5.91 -6.69 -14.74
C VAL A 146 -4.98 -7.47 -13.83
N ALA A 147 -5.46 -7.77 -12.62
CA ALA A 147 -4.70 -8.64 -11.74
C ALA A 147 -4.37 -9.91 -12.53
N TYR A 148 -3.19 -10.50 -12.33
CA TYR A 148 -2.78 -11.71 -13.07
C TYR A 148 -3.87 -12.82 -13.07
N GLN A 149 -4.79 -12.78 -12.13
CA GLN A 149 -5.95 -13.68 -12.02
C GLN A 149 -7.04 -13.38 -13.07
N GLU A 150 -7.12 -12.14 -13.53
CA GLU A 150 -8.12 -11.65 -14.50
C GLU A 150 -7.61 -11.75 -15.94
N LEU A 151 -6.29 -11.95 -16.14
CA LEU A 151 -5.74 -12.23 -17.45
C LEU A 151 -6.43 -13.46 -18.05
N THR A 152 -6.75 -13.39 -19.33
CA THR A 152 -7.25 -14.51 -20.09
C THR A 152 -6.22 -15.64 -20.20
N TYR A 153 -6.64 -16.81 -20.59
CA TYR A 153 -5.71 -17.92 -20.83
C TYR A 153 -4.66 -17.57 -21.91
N GLU A 154 -5.07 -16.87 -22.97
CA GLU A 154 -4.20 -16.46 -24.09
C GLU A 154 -3.13 -15.46 -23.62
N GLU A 155 -3.51 -14.45 -22.84
CA GLU A 155 -2.59 -13.46 -22.29
C GLU A 155 -1.58 -14.10 -21.33
N ARG A 156 -2.02 -15.02 -20.46
CA ARG A 156 -1.11 -15.79 -19.60
C ARG A 156 -0.16 -16.66 -20.41
N SER A 157 -0.66 -17.33 -21.44
CA SER A 157 0.15 -18.18 -22.31
C SER A 157 1.17 -17.36 -23.09
N LYS A 158 0.80 -16.17 -23.54
CA LYS A 158 1.72 -15.21 -24.17
C LYS A 158 2.83 -14.79 -23.20
N ALA A 159 2.48 -14.37 -22.00
CA ALA A 159 3.45 -14.02 -20.96
C ALA A 159 4.39 -15.19 -20.63
N LEU A 160 3.87 -16.41 -20.53
CA LEU A 160 4.69 -17.60 -20.25
C LEU A 160 5.62 -17.98 -21.41
N ARG A 161 5.21 -17.79 -22.66
CA ARG A 161 6.12 -17.93 -23.81
C ARG A 161 7.30 -16.95 -23.72
N GLU A 162 7.06 -15.74 -23.27
CA GLU A 162 8.12 -14.75 -23.05
C GLU A 162 9.02 -15.15 -21.86
N VAL A 163 8.43 -15.63 -20.75
CA VAL A 163 9.16 -16.08 -19.55
C VAL A 163 10.14 -17.19 -19.88
N PHE A 164 9.69 -18.24 -20.57
CA PHE A 164 10.53 -19.40 -20.88
C PHE A 164 11.37 -19.17 -22.14
N GLY A 165 10.86 -18.41 -23.15
CA GLY A 165 11.58 -18.15 -24.39
C GLY A 165 12.03 -19.44 -25.07
N GLN A 166 13.36 -19.59 -25.20
CA GLN A 166 13.99 -20.82 -25.71
C GLN A 166 14.44 -21.77 -24.60
N ASP A 167 14.32 -21.37 -23.35
CA ASP A 167 14.73 -22.19 -22.21
C ASP A 167 13.66 -23.26 -21.91
N THR A 168 14.08 -24.50 -21.80
CA THR A 168 13.19 -25.61 -21.42
C THR A 168 12.88 -25.59 -19.93
N GLU A 169 13.83 -25.11 -19.11
CA GLU A 169 13.73 -25.05 -17.66
C GLU A 169 14.40 -23.79 -17.12
N LEU A 170 13.83 -23.22 -16.05
CA LEU A 170 14.37 -22.07 -15.31
C LEU A 170 14.59 -22.40 -13.84
N GLY A 171 15.64 -21.80 -13.26
CA GLY A 171 15.84 -21.77 -11.81
C GLY A 171 14.82 -20.84 -11.14
N TYR A 172 14.60 -21.02 -9.83
CA TYR A 172 13.61 -20.22 -9.08
C TYR A 172 13.85 -18.70 -9.16
N GLY A 173 15.11 -18.26 -9.06
CA GLY A 173 15.47 -16.84 -9.11
C GLY A 173 15.16 -16.22 -10.48
N ASP A 174 15.65 -16.86 -11.55
CA ASP A 174 15.46 -16.40 -12.92
C ASP A 174 13.98 -16.43 -13.32
N LEU A 175 13.25 -17.44 -12.88
CA LEU A 175 11.81 -17.55 -13.09
C LEU A 175 11.08 -16.34 -12.48
N LEU A 176 11.36 -15.96 -11.24
CA LEU A 176 10.70 -14.82 -10.60
C LEU A 176 11.01 -13.50 -11.30
N VAL A 177 12.25 -13.30 -11.75
CA VAL A 177 12.65 -12.10 -12.49
C VAL A 177 11.88 -12.01 -13.80
N ARG A 178 11.87 -13.08 -14.58
CA ARG A 178 11.16 -13.12 -15.88
C ARG A 178 9.64 -13.05 -15.75
N LEU A 179 9.06 -13.70 -14.72
CA LEU A 179 7.63 -13.54 -14.39
C LEU A 179 7.29 -12.10 -14.05
N SER A 180 8.16 -11.40 -13.29
CA SER A 180 7.95 -9.99 -12.98
C SER A 180 7.88 -9.15 -14.26
N SER A 181 8.82 -9.33 -15.18
CA SER A 181 8.88 -8.56 -16.43
C SER A 181 7.68 -8.85 -17.34
N ALA A 182 7.48 -10.11 -17.69
CA ALA A 182 6.45 -10.51 -18.67
C ALA A 182 5.02 -10.24 -18.18
N TYR A 183 4.73 -10.56 -16.90
CA TYR A 183 3.40 -10.30 -16.35
C TYR A 183 3.15 -8.82 -16.08
N SER A 184 4.19 -8.03 -15.77
CA SER A 184 4.04 -6.58 -15.65
C SER A 184 3.75 -5.93 -17.00
N ALA A 185 4.38 -6.39 -18.07
CA ALA A 185 4.12 -5.91 -19.43
C ALA A 185 2.68 -6.24 -19.89
N GLU A 186 2.20 -7.46 -19.62
CA GLU A 186 0.88 -7.89 -20.06
C GLU A 186 -0.27 -7.33 -19.22
N SER A 187 -0.09 -7.21 -17.89
CA SER A 187 -1.13 -6.74 -16.97
C SER A 187 -1.08 -5.23 -16.70
N GLY A 188 0.00 -4.54 -17.09
CA GLY A 188 0.23 -3.14 -16.71
C GLY A 188 0.53 -2.93 -15.21
N HIS A 189 0.77 -4.02 -14.45
CA HIS A 189 0.95 -3.97 -12.99
C HIS A 189 2.34 -4.44 -12.57
N THR A 190 3.00 -3.71 -11.67
CA THR A 190 4.31 -4.12 -11.12
C THR A 190 4.13 -5.16 -10.01
N TYR A 191 4.71 -6.35 -10.20
CA TYR A 191 4.67 -7.44 -9.23
C TYR A 191 5.90 -7.43 -8.33
N ARG A 192 5.69 -7.24 -7.02
CA ARG A 192 6.74 -7.35 -5.99
C ARG A 192 6.87 -8.79 -5.52
N GLN A 193 7.94 -9.10 -4.77
CA GLN A 193 8.30 -10.48 -4.37
C GLN A 193 7.15 -11.29 -3.80
N THR A 194 6.33 -10.72 -2.91
CA THR A 194 5.20 -11.43 -2.31
C THR A 194 4.16 -11.81 -3.37
N LYS A 195 3.79 -10.86 -4.23
CA LYS A 195 2.83 -11.09 -5.33
C LYS A 195 3.38 -12.02 -6.40
N LEU A 196 4.67 -12.00 -6.68
CA LEU A 196 5.32 -12.96 -7.58
C LEU A 196 5.25 -14.39 -7.04
N LYS A 197 5.42 -14.57 -5.73
CA LYS A 197 5.25 -15.89 -5.08
C LYS A 197 3.79 -16.36 -5.15
N GLU A 198 2.81 -15.47 -5.01
CA GLU A 198 1.39 -15.77 -5.19
C GLU A 198 1.08 -16.14 -6.65
N LEU A 199 1.59 -15.36 -7.60
CA LEU A 199 1.47 -15.63 -9.04
C LEU A 199 2.06 -17.01 -9.39
N LEU A 200 3.27 -17.32 -8.93
CA LEU A 200 3.88 -18.62 -9.18
C LEU A 200 3.03 -19.77 -8.60
N ARG A 201 2.51 -19.62 -7.37
CA ARG A 201 1.60 -20.62 -6.78
C ARG A 201 0.31 -20.77 -7.59
N PHE A 202 -0.22 -19.68 -8.11
CA PHE A 202 -1.40 -19.69 -8.97
C PHE A 202 -1.14 -20.44 -10.27
N LEU A 203 -0.03 -20.17 -10.97
CA LEU A 203 0.35 -20.81 -12.21
C LEU A 203 0.63 -22.32 -12.05
N LEU A 204 1.26 -22.70 -10.94
CA LEU A 204 1.45 -24.12 -10.58
C LEU A 204 0.10 -24.82 -10.34
N ARG A 205 -0.83 -24.19 -9.61
CA ARG A 205 -2.17 -24.74 -9.38
C ARG A 205 -3.00 -24.85 -10.66
N LYS A 206 -2.79 -23.93 -11.60
CA LYS A 206 -3.45 -23.97 -12.91
C LYS A 206 -2.76 -24.94 -13.89
N GLY A 207 -1.67 -25.56 -13.49
CA GLY A 207 -0.90 -26.47 -14.34
C GLY A 207 -0.18 -25.78 -15.50
N MET A 208 -0.08 -24.46 -15.52
CA MET A 208 0.59 -23.69 -16.57
C MET A 208 2.12 -23.73 -16.44
N ILE A 209 2.61 -23.93 -15.22
CA ILE A 209 4.02 -24.19 -14.90
C ILE A 209 4.11 -25.51 -14.15
N ILE A 210 5.14 -26.29 -14.43
CA ILE A 210 5.44 -27.55 -13.76
C ILE A 210 6.75 -27.36 -12.98
N LYS A 211 6.78 -27.87 -11.75
CA LYS A 211 7.99 -27.91 -10.94
C LYS A 211 8.68 -29.27 -11.16
N GLU A 212 9.89 -29.20 -11.70
CA GLU A 212 10.75 -30.38 -11.94
C GLU A 212 11.82 -30.44 -10.85
N GLY A 213 11.76 -31.42 -9.97
CA GLY A 213 12.77 -31.64 -8.94
C GLY A 213 13.01 -30.46 -7.99
N ARG A 214 14.26 -30.30 -7.52
CA ARG A 214 14.63 -29.23 -6.58
C ARG A 214 14.91 -27.90 -7.27
N GLY A 215 13.89 -27.02 -7.32
CA GLY A 215 14.06 -25.62 -7.71
C GLY A 215 14.14 -25.36 -9.21
N ARG A 216 13.75 -26.32 -10.06
CA ARG A 216 13.61 -26.16 -11.50
C ARG A 216 12.13 -26.09 -11.89
N TYR A 217 11.82 -25.30 -12.91
CA TYR A 217 10.47 -25.04 -13.37
C TYR A 217 10.46 -25.02 -14.90
N ARG A 218 9.43 -25.60 -15.51
CA ARG A 218 9.18 -25.52 -16.95
C ARG A 218 7.76 -25.06 -17.26
N GLY A 219 7.57 -24.47 -18.43
CA GLY A 219 6.24 -24.20 -18.96
C GLY A 219 5.53 -25.52 -19.31
N ASN A 220 4.22 -25.56 -19.14
CA ASN A 220 3.42 -26.68 -19.57
C ASN A 220 2.81 -26.37 -20.95
N SER A 221 3.40 -26.93 -21.99
CA SER A 221 2.95 -26.77 -23.38
C SER A 221 1.71 -27.62 -23.74
N ASP A 222 1.31 -28.56 -22.88
CA ASP A 222 0.34 -29.60 -23.20
C ASP A 222 -1.13 -29.24 -22.89
N GLN A 223 -1.44 -28.01 -22.51
CA GLN A 223 -2.82 -27.56 -22.33
C GLN A 223 -3.37 -26.84 -23.59
N HIS A 224 -3.46 -27.56 -24.68
CA HIS A 224 -4.37 -27.25 -25.77
C HIS A 224 -5.62 -28.13 -25.61
N HIS A 225 -6.57 -27.66 -24.81
CA HIS A 225 -7.99 -28.04 -24.92
C HIS A 225 -8.86 -27.07 -24.16
#